data_9583a7899dd2f9ad0c810e0141a71f81
#
_entry.id   9583a7899dd2f9ad0c810e0141a71f81
#
_cell.length_a   1.000
_cell.length_b   1.000
_cell.length_c   1.000
_cell.angle_alpha   90.00
_cell.angle_beta   90.00
_cell.angle_gamma   90.00
#
_symmetry.space_group_name_H-M   'P 1'
#
loop_
_entity.id
_entity.type
_entity.pdbx_description
1 polymer ?
#
loop_
_entity_poly.entity_id
_entity_poly.type
_entity_poly.pdbx_seq_one_letter_code
_entity_poly.pdbx_strand_id
1 'polypeptide(L)'
;SNKATCLSVLTEEDFFLGNLLHISKIKRDVNLPILCKDFFIDKFQIPLAKSYGADAILIILAGVSDKLADELYEEALKLNMSVIVEVHTVNEAKQALRFKDALLGINNRNLKTLKTDINTTYDIHDVLVNHPGPLISESGIKTKEELLELSNKTSIKTFLIGESLLKNLDDNSIFSVL
;
A
#
# COMPACT_ATOMS: atom_id res chain seq x y z
N SER A 1 13.06 -14.90 10.45
CA SER A 1 12.31 -13.65 10.20
C SER A 1 12.65 -13.17 8.80
N ASN A 2 11.64 -13.00 7.98
CA ASN A 2 11.81 -12.84 6.54
C ASN A 2 11.96 -11.37 6.12
N LYS A 3 12.69 -10.55 6.89
CA LYS A 3 13.06 -9.17 6.55
C LYS A 3 11.88 -8.21 6.21
N ALA A 4 10.62 -8.58 6.47
CA ALA A 4 9.50 -7.67 6.29
C ALA A 4 9.64 -6.49 7.27
N THR A 5 9.46 -5.27 6.78
CA THR A 5 9.51 -4.05 7.60
C THR A 5 8.13 -3.60 8.08
N CYS A 6 7.08 -4.03 7.39
CA CYS A 6 5.68 -3.77 7.70
C CYS A 6 4.82 -4.93 7.20
N LEU A 7 3.66 -5.13 7.79
CA LEU A 7 2.67 -6.10 7.33
C LEU A 7 1.45 -5.38 6.77
N SER A 8 0.97 -5.83 5.62
CA SER A 8 -0.31 -5.40 5.06
C SER A 8 -1.36 -6.46 5.35
N VAL A 9 -2.38 -6.12 6.11
CA VAL A 9 -3.44 -7.04 6.55
C VAL A 9 -4.74 -6.66 5.87
N LEU A 10 -5.28 -7.58 5.07
CA LEU A 10 -6.60 -7.42 4.44
C LEU A 10 -7.69 -7.49 5.52
N THR A 11 -8.54 -6.47 5.55
CA THR A 11 -9.64 -6.35 6.52
C THR A 11 -11.01 -6.26 5.85
N GLU A 12 -11.06 -6.01 4.56
CA GLU A 12 -12.27 -6.01 3.76
C GLU A 12 -12.86 -7.43 3.68
N GLU A 13 -14.14 -7.59 4.03
CA GLU A 13 -14.76 -8.91 4.25
C GLU A 13 -15.37 -9.51 2.98
N ASP A 14 -16.02 -8.71 2.14
CA ASP A 14 -16.85 -9.20 1.06
C ASP A 14 -16.05 -9.76 -0.14
N PHE A 15 -14.96 -9.10 -0.52
CA PHE A 15 -14.16 -9.46 -1.68
C PHE A 15 -12.85 -10.15 -1.34
N PHE A 16 -12.26 -9.82 -0.17
CA PHE A 16 -10.94 -10.32 0.21
C PHE A 16 -10.96 -11.26 1.42
N LEU A 17 -12.15 -11.57 1.96
CA LEU A 17 -12.32 -12.45 3.12
C LEU A 17 -11.48 -12.02 4.33
N GLY A 18 -11.26 -10.69 4.44
CA GLY A 18 -10.52 -10.07 5.52
C GLY A 18 -11.33 -9.95 6.80
N ASN A 19 -10.70 -9.45 7.85
CA ASN A 19 -11.40 -9.09 9.09
C ASN A 19 -10.48 -8.21 9.95
N LEU A 20 -11.02 -7.15 10.57
CA LEU A 20 -10.27 -6.27 11.47
C LEU A 20 -9.63 -7.02 12.65
N LEU A 21 -10.27 -8.10 13.13
CA LEU A 21 -9.70 -8.95 14.18
C LEU A 21 -8.35 -9.57 13.80
N HIS A 22 -8.04 -9.72 12.52
CA HIS A 22 -6.75 -10.22 12.07
C HIS A 22 -5.61 -9.30 12.52
N ILE A 23 -5.82 -7.97 12.49
CA ILE A 23 -4.84 -6.98 12.97
C ILE A 23 -4.52 -7.24 14.44
N SER A 24 -5.55 -7.30 15.31
CA SER A 24 -5.35 -7.52 16.74
C SER A 24 -4.69 -8.86 17.07
N LYS A 25 -5.00 -9.91 16.29
CA LYS A 25 -4.33 -11.22 16.45
C LYS A 25 -2.86 -11.14 16.10
N ILE A 26 -2.52 -10.54 14.96
CA ILE A 26 -1.14 -10.42 14.47
C ILE A 26 -0.30 -9.55 15.42
N LYS A 27 -0.86 -8.45 15.95
CA LYS A 27 -0.17 -7.56 16.91
C LYS A 27 0.27 -8.25 18.20
N ARG A 28 -0.35 -9.37 18.58
CA ARG A 28 0.08 -10.14 19.76
C ARG A 28 1.39 -10.90 19.52
N ASP A 29 1.64 -11.29 18.27
CA ASP A 29 2.72 -12.18 17.90
C ASP A 29 3.90 -11.46 17.24
N VAL A 30 3.66 -10.28 16.66
CA VAL A 30 4.67 -9.53 15.89
C VAL A 30 4.69 -8.05 16.27
N ASN A 31 5.90 -7.53 16.43
CA ASN A 31 6.13 -6.11 16.71
C ASN A 31 6.52 -5.35 15.42
N LEU A 32 5.71 -5.50 14.37
CA LEU A 32 5.87 -4.77 13.11
C LEU A 32 4.71 -3.79 12.92
N PRO A 33 4.94 -2.65 12.24
CA PRO A 33 3.85 -1.78 11.80
C PRO A 33 2.86 -2.54 10.91
N ILE A 34 1.56 -2.27 11.08
CA ILE A 34 0.48 -2.92 10.32
C ILE A 34 -0.29 -1.89 9.53
N LEU A 35 -0.32 -2.09 8.21
CA LEU A 35 -1.25 -1.42 7.31
C LEU A 35 -2.60 -2.14 7.34
N CYS A 36 -3.65 -1.42 7.71
CA CYS A 36 -5.04 -1.85 7.51
C CYS A 36 -5.37 -1.68 6.01
N LYS A 37 -5.41 -2.78 5.27
CA LYS A 37 -5.71 -2.76 3.83
C LYS A 37 -7.19 -3.00 3.61
N ASP A 38 -7.91 -1.89 3.43
CA ASP A 38 -9.36 -1.82 3.29
C ASP A 38 -9.76 -0.71 2.31
N PHE A 39 -11.04 -0.66 1.94
CA PHE A 39 -11.63 0.49 1.25
C PHE A 39 -12.15 1.50 2.27
N PHE A 40 -11.36 2.55 2.51
CA PHE A 40 -11.75 3.63 3.41
C PHE A 40 -12.66 4.60 2.67
N ILE A 41 -13.94 4.57 2.98
CA ILE A 41 -15.01 5.38 2.38
C ILE A 41 -15.76 6.24 3.42
N ASP A 42 -15.41 6.08 4.70
CA ASP A 42 -15.97 6.86 5.82
C ASP A 42 -14.87 7.10 6.87
N LYS A 43 -14.82 8.31 7.42
CA LYS A 43 -13.85 8.69 8.46
C LYS A 43 -13.91 7.82 9.71
N PHE A 44 -15.07 7.28 10.05
CA PHE A 44 -15.23 6.40 11.20
C PHE A 44 -14.41 5.12 11.11
N GLN A 45 -14.09 4.66 9.88
CA GLN A 45 -13.25 3.48 9.69
C GLN A 45 -11.83 3.68 10.26
N ILE A 46 -11.34 4.93 10.32
CA ILE A 46 -9.95 5.22 10.75
C ILE A 46 -9.77 5.00 12.26
N PRO A 47 -10.55 5.63 13.18
CA PRO A 47 -10.46 5.32 14.60
C PRO A 47 -10.80 3.85 14.90
N LEU A 48 -11.68 3.24 14.11
CA LEU A 48 -11.98 1.82 14.22
C LEU A 48 -10.74 0.98 13.91
N ALA A 49 -10.08 1.16 12.76
CA ALA A 49 -8.84 0.47 12.41
C ALA A 49 -7.74 0.68 13.48
N LYS A 50 -7.60 1.91 13.98
CA LYS A 50 -6.68 2.26 15.08
C LYS A 50 -6.95 1.45 16.33
N SER A 51 -8.24 1.30 16.71
CA SER A 51 -8.65 0.55 17.92
C SER A 51 -8.26 -0.94 17.85
N TYR A 52 -8.17 -1.51 16.63
CA TYR A 52 -7.70 -2.86 16.41
C TYR A 52 -6.17 -2.98 16.34
N GLY A 53 -5.45 -1.85 16.39
CA GLY A 53 -3.99 -1.82 16.43
C GLY A 53 -3.32 -1.53 15.07
N ALA A 54 -4.05 -1.01 14.09
CA ALA A 54 -3.46 -0.55 12.83
C ALA A 54 -2.56 0.67 13.07
N ASP A 55 -1.42 0.71 12.38
CA ASP A 55 -0.47 1.82 12.39
C ASP A 55 -0.62 2.70 11.15
N ALA A 56 -1.18 2.15 10.09
CA ALA A 56 -1.37 2.83 8.81
C ALA A 56 -2.70 2.46 8.16
N ILE A 57 -3.20 3.35 7.31
CA ILE A 57 -4.38 3.14 6.45
C ILE A 57 -4.02 3.31 4.99
N LEU A 58 -4.94 2.86 4.12
CA LEU A 58 -4.86 2.98 2.66
C LEU A 58 -5.95 3.93 2.15
N ILE A 59 -5.59 4.94 1.38
CA ILE A 59 -6.54 5.78 0.65
C ILE A 59 -6.37 5.50 -0.84
N ILE A 60 -7.38 4.94 -1.49
CA ILE A 60 -7.38 4.61 -2.92
C ILE A 60 -8.03 5.77 -3.68
N LEU A 61 -7.25 6.60 -4.38
CA LEU A 61 -7.80 7.79 -5.06
C LEU A 61 -8.85 7.46 -6.12
N ALA A 62 -8.72 6.32 -6.78
CA ALA A 62 -9.72 5.84 -7.74
C ALA A 62 -11.10 5.55 -7.11
N GLY A 63 -11.17 5.34 -5.80
CA GLY A 63 -12.37 4.90 -5.07
C GLY A 63 -13.08 5.99 -4.29
N VAL A 64 -12.51 7.20 -4.19
CA VAL A 64 -13.05 8.28 -3.35
C VAL A 64 -13.02 9.63 -4.07
N SER A 65 -13.87 10.56 -3.64
CA SER A 65 -13.79 11.95 -4.09
C SER A 65 -12.57 12.65 -3.48
N ASP A 66 -12.08 13.72 -4.13
CA ASP A 66 -10.97 14.53 -3.60
C ASP A 66 -11.26 15.03 -2.18
N LYS A 67 -12.48 15.51 -1.94
CA LYS A 67 -12.89 15.98 -0.60
C LYS A 67 -12.79 14.87 0.45
N LEU A 68 -13.28 13.67 0.13
CA LEU A 68 -13.22 12.55 1.06
C LEU A 68 -11.78 12.08 1.29
N ALA A 69 -10.94 12.06 0.24
CA ALA A 69 -9.53 11.72 0.38
C ALA A 69 -8.81 12.67 1.36
N ASP A 70 -9.08 13.99 1.25
CA ASP A 70 -8.51 15.00 2.14
C ASP A 70 -9.02 14.80 3.58
N GLU A 71 -10.33 14.54 3.76
CA GLU A 71 -10.92 14.29 5.08
C GLU A 71 -10.36 13.01 5.75
N LEU A 72 -10.18 11.93 4.98
CA LEU A 72 -9.58 10.68 5.47
C LEU A 72 -8.11 10.90 5.86
N TYR A 73 -7.36 11.60 5.02
CA TYR A 73 -5.96 11.91 5.28
C TYR A 73 -5.77 12.71 6.58
N GLU A 74 -6.52 13.80 6.73
CA GLU A 74 -6.47 14.63 7.94
C GLU A 74 -6.85 13.86 9.20
N GLU A 75 -7.86 13.00 9.12
CA GLU A 75 -8.30 12.19 10.26
C GLU A 75 -7.24 11.18 10.69
N ALA A 76 -6.58 10.54 9.73
CA ALA A 76 -5.48 9.61 10.02
C ALA A 76 -4.30 10.32 10.70
N LEU A 77 -3.91 11.50 10.22
CA LEU A 77 -2.82 12.29 10.81
C LEU A 77 -3.16 12.72 12.24
N LYS A 78 -4.41 13.15 12.53
CA LYS A 78 -4.85 13.50 13.90
C LYS A 78 -4.70 12.32 14.87
N LEU A 79 -4.86 11.10 14.37
CA LEU A 79 -4.70 9.88 15.16
C LEU A 79 -3.26 9.33 15.15
N ASN A 80 -2.29 10.09 14.63
CA ASN A 80 -0.89 9.65 14.49
C ASN A 80 -0.78 8.31 13.74
N MET A 81 -1.53 8.15 12.65
CA MET A 81 -1.43 7.03 11.74
C MET A 81 -0.69 7.44 10.47
N SER A 82 0.11 6.55 9.93
CA SER A 82 0.68 6.71 8.60
C SER A 82 -0.39 6.49 7.53
N VAL A 83 -0.21 7.12 6.36
CA VAL A 83 -1.15 6.99 5.24
C VAL A 83 -0.40 6.54 4.00
N ILE A 84 -0.89 5.50 3.34
CA ILE A 84 -0.54 5.20 1.97
C ILE A 84 -1.65 5.75 1.08
N VAL A 85 -1.27 6.61 0.12
CA VAL A 85 -2.20 7.08 -0.92
C VAL A 85 -1.89 6.31 -2.19
N GLU A 86 -2.84 5.47 -2.61
CA GLU A 86 -2.71 4.57 -3.75
C GLU A 86 -3.22 5.23 -5.02
N VAL A 87 -2.42 5.12 -6.09
CA VAL A 87 -2.69 5.67 -7.42
C VAL A 87 -2.52 4.60 -8.51
N HIS A 88 -3.31 4.72 -9.59
CA HIS A 88 -3.31 3.79 -10.73
C HIS A 88 -3.05 4.52 -12.06
N THR A 89 -3.12 5.84 -12.06
CA THR A 89 -3.00 6.66 -13.27
C THR A 89 -2.12 7.89 -13.02
N VAL A 90 -1.56 8.43 -14.09
CA VAL A 90 -0.80 9.70 -14.08
C VAL A 90 -1.64 10.86 -13.49
N ASN A 91 -2.95 10.88 -13.76
CA ASN A 91 -3.83 11.93 -13.24
C ASN A 91 -4.00 11.81 -11.71
N GLU A 92 -4.23 10.60 -11.20
CA GLU A 92 -4.28 10.35 -9.75
C GLU A 92 -2.94 10.66 -9.09
N ALA A 93 -1.82 10.33 -9.74
CA ALA A 93 -0.48 10.65 -9.25
C ALA A 93 -0.28 12.17 -9.07
N LYS A 94 -0.71 12.99 -10.03
CA LYS A 94 -0.68 14.45 -9.90
C LYS A 94 -1.52 14.95 -8.73
N GLN A 95 -2.70 14.36 -8.51
CA GLN A 95 -3.56 14.68 -7.36
C GLN A 95 -2.92 14.24 -6.04
N ALA A 96 -2.22 13.10 -6.01
CA ALA A 96 -1.57 12.56 -4.81
C ALA A 96 -0.44 13.46 -4.28
N LEU A 97 0.18 14.29 -5.12
CA LEU A 97 1.27 15.19 -4.72
C LEU A 97 0.89 16.20 -3.62
N ARG A 98 -0.40 16.40 -3.35
CA ARG A 98 -0.87 17.27 -2.26
C ARG A 98 -0.69 16.66 -0.87
N PHE A 99 -0.60 15.34 -0.76
CA PHE A 99 -0.47 14.60 0.51
C PHE A 99 1.00 14.45 0.94
N LYS A 100 1.60 15.54 1.43
CA LYS A 100 3.05 15.66 1.63
C LYS A 100 3.67 14.68 2.63
N ASP A 101 2.90 14.27 3.65
CA ASP A 101 3.37 13.35 4.70
C ASP A 101 2.93 11.90 4.44
N ALA A 102 2.31 11.61 3.28
CA ALA A 102 1.92 10.27 2.90
C ALA A 102 3.07 9.50 2.23
N LEU A 103 2.97 8.18 2.28
CA LEU A 103 3.65 7.31 1.34
C LEU A 103 2.76 7.21 0.08
N LEU A 104 3.34 7.27 -1.12
CA LEU A 104 2.57 7.14 -2.34
C LEU A 104 2.75 5.75 -2.95
N GLY A 105 1.64 5.02 -3.06
CA GLY A 105 1.60 3.67 -3.61
C GLY A 105 1.20 3.68 -5.09
N ILE A 106 2.03 3.12 -5.95
CA ILE A 106 1.73 2.91 -7.37
C ILE A 106 1.23 1.48 -7.52
N ASN A 107 -0.07 1.30 -7.74
CA ASN A 107 -0.64 -0.02 -7.89
C ASN A 107 -0.66 -0.44 -9.36
N ASN A 108 0.12 -1.46 -9.69
CA ASN A 108 0.21 -2.06 -11.02
C ASN A 108 -1.03 -2.86 -11.42
N ARG A 109 -1.99 -3.06 -10.50
CA ARG A 109 -3.24 -3.78 -10.78
C ARG A 109 -4.32 -2.82 -11.24
N ASN A 110 -4.80 -2.99 -12.44
CA ASN A 110 -5.97 -2.27 -12.92
C ASN A 110 -7.23 -2.75 -12.19
N LEU A 111 -7.92 -1.84 -11.48
CA LEU A 111 -9.08 -2.19 -10.65
C LEU A 111 -10.30 -2.68 -11.44
N LYS A 112 -10.40 -2.36 -12.74
CA LYS A 112 -11.53 -2.78 -13.59
C LYS A 112 -11.31 -4.16 -14.22
N THR A 113 -10.07 -4.44 -14.63
CA THR A 113 -9.73 -5.68 -15.36
C THR A 113 -9.04 -6.72 -14.49
N LEU A 114 -8.56 -6.31 -13.29
CA LEU A 114 -7.75 -7.06 -12.34
C LEU A 114 -6.39 -7.53 -12.91
N LYS A 115 -6.04 -7.13 -14.13
CA LYS A 115 -4.73 -7.43 -14.73
C LYS A 115 -3.66 -6.55 -14.12
N THR A 116 -2.46 -7.11 -13.98
CA THR A 116 -1.28 -6.38 -13.52
C THR A 116 -0.36 -6.05 -14.68
N ASP A 117 0.15 -4.81 -14.69
CA ASP A 117 1.17 -4.34 -15.64
C ASP A 117 2.21 -3.51 -14.89
N ILE A 118 3.43 -4.02 -14.78
CA ILE A 118 4.52 -3.37 -14.06
C ILE A 118 4.96 -2.05 -14.71
N ASN A 119 4.65 -1.85 -16.00
CA ASN A 119 4.91 -0.58 -16.69
C ASN A 119 4.18 0.59 -16.06
N THR A 120 3.03 0.35 -15.38
CA THR A 120 2.32 1.38 -14.62
C THR A 120 3.25 2.10 -13.63
N THR A 121 4.15 1.35 -12.96
CA THR A 121 5.12 1.95 -12.05
C THR A 121 6.08 2.89 -12.79
N TYR A 122 6.59 2.52 -13.96
CA TYR A 122 7.51 3.37 -14.73
C TYR A 122 6.81 4.63 -15.23
N ASP A 123 5.59 4.50 -15.77
CA ASP A 123 4.83 5.62 -16.31
C ASP A 123 4.47 6.66 -15.25
N ILE A 124 4.22 6.22 -14.02
CA ILE A 124 3.79 7.09 -12.91
C ILE A 124 4.99 7.63 -12.13
N HIS A 125 6.09 6.89 -12.03
CA HIS A 125 7.26 7.25 -11.22
C HIS A 125 7.77 8.66 -11.51
N ASP A 126 7.89 9.04 -12.78
CA ASP A 126 8.45 10.36 -13.16
C ASP A 126 7.61 11.53 -12.67
N VAL A 127 6.30 11.30 -12.47
CA VAL A 127 5.40 12.30 -11.89
C VAL A 127 5.65 12.46 -10.39
N LEU A 128 5.97 11.36 -9.71
CA LEU A 128 6.07 11.29 -8.26
C LEU A 128 7.50 11.43 -7.72
N VAL A 129 8.52 11.42 -8.58
CA VAL A 129 9.94 11.36 -8.18
C VAL A 129 10.38 12.45 -7.20
N ASN A 130 9.72 13.62 -7.23
CA ASN A 130 10.01 14.75 -6.33
C ASN A 130 9.10 14.79 -5.08
N HIS A 131 8.28 13.77 -4.87
CA HIS A 131 7.51 13.67 -3.63
C HIS A 131 8.44 13.47 -2.44
N PRO A 132 8.22 14.19 -1.30
CA PRO A 132 9.12 14.11 -0.15
C PRO A 132 9.07 12.77 0.60
N GLY A 133 7.94 12.07 0.53
CA GLY A 133 7.73 10.78 1.17
C GLY A 133 8.15 9.59 0.30
N PRO A 134 8.23 8.39 0.88
CA PRO A 134 8.58 7.18 0.16
C PRO A 134 7.56 6.84 -0.95
N LEU A 135 8.08 6.31 -2.07
CA LEU A 135 7.28 5.69 -3.11
C LEU A 135 7.24 4.17 -2.93
N ILE A 136 6.09 3.57 -3.18
CA ILE A 136 5.86 2.13 -3.06
C ILE A 136 5.37 1.61 -4.42
N SER A 137 5.94 0.51 -4.92
CA SER A 137 5.35 -0.22 -6.04
C SER A 137 4.57 -1.42 -5.51
N GLU A 138 3.31 -1.54 -5.96
CA GLU A 138 2.36 -2.52 -5.45
C GLU A 138 1.83 -3.42 -6.57
N SER A 139 1.62 -4.69 -6.25
CA SER A 139 1.07 -5.69 -7.16
C SER A 139 1.96 -6.02 -8.37
N GLY A 140 1.83 -7.23 -8.89
CA GLY A 140 2.43 -7.66 -10.15
C GLY A 140 3.91 -7.99 -10.11
N ILE A 141 4.63 -7.77 -9.02
CA ILE A 141 6.03 -8.16 -8.85
C ILE A 141 6.06 -9.66 -8.55
N LYS A 142 6.65 -10.44 -9.44
CA LYS A 142 6.62 -11.91 -9.38
C LYS A 142 7.98 -12.51 -9.10
N THR A 143 9.05 -11.86 -9.54
CA THR A 143 10.39 -12.37 -9.44
C THR A 143 11.35 -11.37 -8.80
N LYS A 144 12.49 -11.89 -8.37
CA LYS A 144 13.61 -11.10 -7.87
C LYS A 144 14.16 -10.14 -8.93
N GLU A 145 14.22 -10.60 -10.16
CA GLU A 145 14.74 -9.82 -11.29
C GLU A 145 13.87 -8.60 -11.57
N GLU A 146 12.54 -8.77 -11.58
CA GLU A 146 11.58 -7.65 -11.72
C GLU A 146 11.73 -6.63 -10.59
N LEU A 147 11.91 -7.08 -9.35
CA LEU A 147 12.13 -6.21 -8.20
C LEU A 147 13.44 -5.42 -8.34
N LEU A 148 14.53 -6.10 -8.70
CA LEU A 148 15.83 -5.45 -8.93
C LEU A 148 15.77 -4.47 -10.09
N GLU A 149 15.09 -4.81 -11.16
CA GLU A 149 14.92 -3.95 -12.32
C GLU A 149 14.16 -2.67 -11.94
N LEU A 150 13.02 -2.78 -11.24
CA LEU A 150 12.30 -1.63 -10.70
C LEU A 150 13.19 -0.77 -9.81
N SER A 151 13.87 -1.40 -8.86
CA SER A 151 14.76 -0.70 -7.93
C SER A 151 15.93 0.01 -8.62
N ASN A 152 16.43 -0.52 -9.74
CA ASN A 152 17.54 0.09 -10.48
C ASN A 152 17.08 1.20 -11.43
N LYS A 153 15.89 1.06 -12.03
CA LYS A 153 15.37 2.01 -13.01
C LYS A 153 14.57 3.16 -12.38
N THR A 154 14.20 3.03 -11.10
CA THR A 154 13.41 4.03 -10.38
C THR A 154 14.06 4.40 -9.05
N SER A 155 13.55 5.45 -8.38
CA SER A 155 13.93 5.77 -7.00
C SER A 155 13.24 4.86 -5.96
N ILE A 156 12.37 3.95 -6.39
CA ILE A 156 11.54 3.11 -5.50
C ILE A 156 12.39 2.01 -4.86
N LYS A 157 12.34 1.95 -3.52
CA LYS A 157 13.03 0.95 -2.70
C LYS A 157 12.06 0.22 -1.76
N THR A 158 10.77 0.55 -1.84
CA THR A 158 9.72 -0.05 -1.02
C THR A 158 8.70 -0.75 -1.91
N PHE A 159 8.35 -1.98 -1.56
CA PHE A 159 7.49 -2.82 -2.37
C PHE A 159 6.41 -3.47 -1.50
N LEU A 160 5.16 -3.48 -1.98
CA LEU A 160 4.07 -4.21 -1.34
C LEU A 160 3.78 -5.47 -2.16
N ILE A 161 4.16 -6.62 -1.61
CA ILE A 161 4.10 -7.91 -2.28
C ILE A 161 3.28 -8.88 -1.41
N GLY A 162 2.24 -9.47 -1.97
CA GLY A 162 1.41 -10.47 -1.29
C GLY A 162 1.35 -11.77 -2.08
N GLU A 163 0.71 -11.74 -3.24
CA GLU A 163 0.37 -12.92 -4.03
C GLU A 163 1.58 -13.81 -4.36
N SER A 164 2.68 -13.21 -4.80
CA SER A 164 3.90 -13.95 -5.17
C SER A 164 4.54 -14.64 -3.97
N LEU A 165 4.52 -14.00 -2.79
CA LEU A 165 5.07 -14.56 -1.57
C LEU A 165 4.20 -15.70 -1.04
N LEU A 166 2.87 -15.56 -1.11
CA LEU A 166 1.93 -16.58 -0.60
C LEU A 166 1.85 -17.80 -1.50
N LYS A 167 2.04 -17.63 -2.82
CA LYS A 167 2.08 -18.75 -3.76
C LYS A 167 3.36 -19.57 -3.68
N ASN A 168 4.46 -18.95 -3.26
CA ASN A 168 5.80 -19.55 -3.23
C ASN A 168 6.39 -19.45 -1.82
N LEU A 169 5.68 -19.97 -0.81
CA LEU A 169 6.10 -19.90 0.59
C LEU A 169 7.48 -20.52 0.86
N ASP A 170 7.85 -21.51 0.06
CA ASP A 170 9.16 -22.21 0.15
C ASP A 170 10.25 -21.51 -0.67
N ASP A 171 9.91 -20.59 -1.57
CA ASP A 171 10.86 -19.81 -2.37
C ASP A 171 11.07 -18.43 -1.77
N ASN A 172 12.09 -18.30 -0.92
CA ASN A 172 12.51 -17.02 -0.32
C ASN A 172 13.35 -16.17 -1.26
N SER A 173 13.39 -16.45 -2.56
CA SER A 173 14.27 -15.77 -3.52
C SER A 173 14.02 -14.26 -3.60
N ILE A 174 12.76 -13.81 -3.54
CA ILE A 174 12.41 -12.37 -3.53
C ILE A 174 12.98 -11.67 -2.29
N PHE A 175 12.92 -12.30 -1.11
CA PHE A 175 13.46 -11.71 0.12
C PHE A 175 15.00 -11.66 0.17
N SER A 176 15.69 -12.42 -0.65
CA SER A 176 17.16 -12.46 -0.64
C SER A 176 17.81 -11.17 -1.15
N VAL A 177 17.04 -10.25 -1.73
CA VAL A 177 17.52 -8.97 -2.28
C VAL A 177 17.07 -7.74 -1.48
N LEU A 178 16.22 -7.93 -0.47
CA LEU A 178 15.79 -6.89 0.47
C LEU A 178 16.70 -6.86 1.75
#